data_a21f2b461e4bc517fd04406deaa7d921
#
_entry.id   a21f2b461e4bc517fd04406deaa7d921
#
_cell.length_a   1.000
_cell.length_b   1.000
_cell.length_c   1.000
_cell.angle_alpha   90.00
_cell.angle_beta   90.00
_cell.angle_gamma   90.00
#
_symmetry.space_group_name_H-M   'P 1'
#
loop_
_entity.id
_entity.type
_entity.pdbx_description
1 polymer ?
#
loop_
_entity_poly.entity_id
_entity_poly.type
_entity_poly.pdbx_seq_one_letter_code
_entity_poly.pdbx_strand_id
1 'polypeptide(L)' 'MDHDAILEKVISVVNDTLEVPADVELTEETAFKDLGADSFDLLELVTALEDEFDLTFDDEALEKIATVGDAVSAIEAAQ' A
#
# COMPACT_ATOMS: atom_id res chain seq x y z
N MET A 1 -2.83 8.62 -13.09
CA MET A 1 -1.50 7.94 -13.13
C MET A 1 -1.69 6.56 -13.72
N ASP A 2 -0.72 6.06 -14.44
CA ASP A 2 -0.81 4.69 -14.95
C ASP A 2 -0.48 3.68 -13.84
N HIS A 3 -0.74 2.41 -14.12
CA HIS A 3 -0.58 1.33 -13.15
C HIS A 3 0.85 1.26 -12.60
N ASP A 4 1.84 1.35 -13.47
CA ASP A 4 3.24 1.24 -13.04
C ASP A 4 3.66 2.43 -12.17
N ALA A 5 3.20 3.62 -12.49
CA ALA A 5 3.50 4.80 -11.68
C ALA A 5 2.87 4.69 -10.29
N ILE A 6 1.64 4.19 -10.22
CA ILE A 6 0.96 3.96 -8.94
C ILE A 6 1.72 2.90 -8.13
N LEU A 7 2.11 1.81 -8.78
CA LEU A 7 2.84 0.73 -8.12
C LEU A 7 4.16 1.23 -7.52
N GLU A 8 4.94 1.98 -8.30
CA GLU A 8 6.20 2.52 -7.81
C GLU A 8 6.00 3.43 -6.60
N LYS A 9 4.96 4.26 -6.65
CA LYS A 9 4.67 5.17 -5.56
C LYS A 9 4.21 4.42 -4.32
N VAL A 10 3.37 3.41 -4.48
CA VAL A 10 2.93 2.55 -3.38
C VAL A 10 4.13 1.88 -2.72
N ILE A 11 5.03 1.32 -3.53
CA ILE A 11 6.24 0.66 -3.01
C ILE A 11 7.08 1.65 -2.20
N SER A 12 7.25 2.86 -2.70
CA SER A 12 8.01 3.89 -1.99
C SER A 12 7.38 4.22 -0.64
N VAL A 13 6.06 4.39 -0.61
CA VAL A 13 5.34 4.68 0.64
C VAL A 13 5.45 3.51 1.61
N VAL A 14 5.32 2.27 1.11
CA VAL A 14 5.45 1.08 1.95
C VAL A 14 6.84 1.00 2.58
N ASN A 15 7.88 1.24 1.79
CA ASN A 15 9.25 1.24 2.29
C ASN A 15 9.45 2.26 3.41
N ASP A 16 8.91 3.46 3.22
CA ASP A 16 9.07 4.54 4.20
C ASP A 16 8.25 4.29 5.46
N THR A 17 7.02 3.81 5.31
CA THR A 17 6.09 3.65 6.43
C THR A 17 6.40 2.42 7.27
N LEU A 18 6.69 1.30 6.62
CA LEU A 18 6.94 0.02 7.30
C LEU A 18 8.43 -0.26 7.52
N GLU A 19 9.29 0.63 7.07
CA GLU A 19 10.75 0.48 7.23
C GLU A 19 11.23 -0.88 6.72
N VAL A 20 10.84 -1.20 5.49
CA VAL A 20 11.17 -2.49 4.87
C VAL A 20 12.67 -2.62 4.68
N PRO A 21 13.28 -3.75 5.07
CA PRO A 21 14.72 -3.96 4.86
C PRO A 21 15.11 -3.85 3.39
N ALA A 22 16.30 -3.33 3.12
CA ALA A 22 16.77 -3.09 1.76
C ALA A 22 16.92 -4.36 0.93
N ASP A 23 17.08 -5.51 1.58
CA ASP A 23 17.22 -6.80 0.89
C ASP A 23 15.88 -7.47 0.56
N VAL A 24 14.76 -6.84 0.95
CA VAL A 24 13.42 -7.33 0.64
C VAL A 24 12.93 -6.64 -0.62
N GLU A 25 12.59 -7.42 -1.63
CA GLU A 25 12.03 -6.88 -2.87
C GLU A 25 10.52 -6.85 -2.79
N LEU A 26 9.94 -5.66 -3.01
CA LEU A 26 8.49 -5.49 -2.99
C LEU A 26 7.92 -5.67 -4.39
N THR A 27 6.90 -6.51 -4.49
CA THR A 27 6.18 -6.73 -5.75
C THR A 27 4.69 -6.63 -5.47
N GLU A 28 3.87 -6.69 -6.51
CA GLU A 28 2.41 -6.67 -6.34
C GLU A 28 1.90 -7.85 -5.52
N GLU A 29 2.64 -8.96 -5.52
CA GLU A 29 2.25 -10.16 -4.79
C GLU A 29 2.68 -10.15 -3.33
N THR A 30 3.52 -9.20 -2.93
CA THR A 30 4.01 -9.11 -1.55
C THR A 30 2.86 -8.83 -0.60
N ALA A 31 2.64 -9.73 0.36
CA ALA A 31 1.62 -9.52 1.39
C ALA A 31 2.22 -8.68 2.52
N PHE A 32 1.44 -7.75 3.03
CA PHE A 32 1.92 -6.88 4.10
C PHE A 32 2.24 -7.66 5.37
N LYS A 33 1.47 -8.72 5.66
CA LYS A 33 1.74 -9.58 6.82
C LYS A 33 3.11 -10.25 6.73
N ASP A 34 3.59 -10.51 5.52
CA ASP A 34 4.91 -11.12 5.31
C ASP A 34 6.03 -10.13 5.62
N LEU A 35 5.71 -8.84 5.65
CA LEU A 35 6.64 -7.79 6.03
C LEU A 35 6.61 -7.53 7.54
N GLY A 36 5.82 -8.30 8.28
CA GLY A 36 5.68 -8.12 9.71
C GLY A 36 4.68 -7.02 10.10
N ALA A 37 3.90 -6.53 9.17
CA ALA A 37 2.93 -5.48 9.44
C ALA A 37 1.69 -6.04 10.15
N ASP A 38 1.30 -5.40 11.24
CA ASP A 38 0.05 -5.74 11.93
C ASP A 38 -1.06 -4.76 11.50
N SER A 39 -2.22 -4.86 12.13
CA SER A 39 -3.36 -4.00 11.79
C SER A 39 -3.05 -2.52 11.98
N PHE A 40 -2.28 -2.19 13.00
CA PHE A 40 -1.89 -0.81 13.27
C PHE A 40 -0.97 -0.27 12.16
N ASP A 41 -0.01 -1.07 11.76
CA ASP A 41 0.90 -0.70 10.67
C ASP A 41 0.14 -0.50 9.36
N LEU A 42 -0.84 -1.37 9.08
CA LEU A 42 -1.66 -1.23 7.89
C LEU A 42 -2.48 0.06 7.92
N LEU A 43 -2.99 0.44 9.08
CA LEU A 43 -3.74 1.68 9.23
C LEU A 43 -2.85 2.89 8.94
N GLU A 44 -1.63 2.88 9.45
CA GLU A 44 -0.66 3.94 9.16
C GLU A 44 -0.33 4.00 7.67
N LEU A 45 -0.13 2.84 7.06
CA LEU A 45 0.18 2.75 5.63
C LEU A 45 -0.97 3.32 4.79
N VAL A 46 -2.19 2.92 5.12
CA VAL A 46 -3.37 3.40 4.39
C VAL A 46 -3.49 4.92 4.51
N THR A 47 -3.28 5.46 5.71
CA THR A 47 -3.32 6.91 5.91
C THR A 47 -2.25 7.61 5.06
N ALA A 48 -1.05 7.05 5.03
CA ALA A 48 0.04 7.61 4.21
C ALA A 48 -0.30 7.58 2.72
N LEU A 49 -0.94 6.50 2.25
CA LEU A 49 -1.37 6.39 0.86
C LEU A 49 -2.47 7.40 0.52
N GLU A 50 -3.40 7.60 1.44
CA GLU A 50 -4.45 8.61 1.25
C GLU A 50 -3.86 10.01 1.08
N ASP A 51 -2.87 10.34 1.90
CA ASP A 51 -2.18 11.63 1.83
C ASP A 51 -1.38 11.77 0.52
N GLU A 52 -0.68 10.70 0.15
CA GLU A 52 0.21 10.74 -1.00
C GLU A 52 -0.56 10.85 -2.32
N PHE A 53 -1.72 10.19 -2.41
CA PHE A 53 -2.53 10.17 -3.63
C PHE A 53 -3.73 11.14 -3.55
N ASP A 54 -3.88 11.84 -2.45
CA ASP A 54 -4.98 12.81 -2.24
C ASP A 54 -6.35 12.17 -2.48
N LEU A 55 -6.59 11.04 -1.80
CA LEU A 55 -7.84 10.31 -1.91
C LEU A 55 -8.23 9.72 -0.55
N THR A 56 -9.43 9.14 -0.47
CA THR A 56 -9.93 8.50 0.76
C THR A 56 -10.44 7.12 0.43
N PHE A 57 -10.02 6.11 1.19
CA PHE A 57 -10.53 4.75 1.07
C PHE A 57 -11.73 4.57 1.99
N ASP A 58 -12.72 3.78 1.54
CA ASP A 58 -13.82 3.39 2.42
C ASP A 58 -13.41 2.13 3.21
N ASP A 59 -14.25 1.76 4.18
CA ASP A 59 -13.97 0.60 5.04
C ASP A 59 -13.87 -0.69 4.24
N GLU A 60 -14.68 -0.84 3.21
CA GLU A 60 -14.69 -2.02 2.37
C GLU A 60 -13.37 -2.17 1.62
N ALA A 61 -12.83 -1.07 1.11
CA ALA A 61 -11.53 -1.08 0.44
C ALA A 61 -10.42 -1.46 1.42
N LEU A 62 -10.49 -0.94 2.65
CA LEU A 62 -9.48 -1.23 3.67
C LEU A 62 -9.44 -2.72 4.01
N GLU A 63 -10.59 -3.37 4.07
CA GLU A 63 -10.66 -4.80 4.37
C GLU A 63 -10.05 -5.67 3.29
N LYS A 64 -10.00 -5.17 2.06
CA LYS A 64 -9.48 -5.92 0.92
C LYS A 64 -7.98 -5.74 0.69
N ILE A 65 -7.37 -4.79 1.36
CA ILE A 65 -5.95 -4.52 1.18
C ILE A 65 -5.12 -5.50 2.00
N ALA A 66 -4.56 -6.48 1.34
CA ALA A 66 -3.70 -7.48 1.97
C ALA A 66 -2.32 -7.55 1.32
N THR A 67 -2.22 -7.14 0.05
CA THR A 67 -0.96 -7.14 -0.69
C THR A 67 -0.71 -5.77 -1.29
N VAL A 68 0.52 -5.57 -1.79
CA VAL A 68 0.87 -4.34 -2.51
C VAL A 68 -0.07 -4.13 -3.71
N GLY A 69 -0.34 -5.21 -4.45
CA GLY A 69 -1.25 -5.15 -5.59
C GLY A 69 -2.67 -4.75 -5.20
N ASP A 70 -3.14 -5.23 -4.06
CA ASP A 70 -4.46 -4.85 -3.54
C ASP A 70 -4.52 -3.35 -3.29
N ALA A 71 -3.45 -2.78 -2.72
CA ALA A 71 -3.38 -1.34 -2.47
C ALA A 71 -3.38 -0.56 -3.78
N VAL A 72 -2.64 -1.04 -4.78
CA VAL A 72 -2.63 -0.40 -6.11
C VAL A 72 -4.03 -0.43 -6.72
N SER A 73 -4.71 -1.57 -6.66
CA SER A 73 -6.07 -1.71 -7.19
C SER A 73 -7.05 -0.78 -6.49
N ALA A 74 -6.94 -0.64 -5.18
CA ALA A 74 -7.79 0.25 -4.42
C ALA A 74 -7.58 1.71 -4.82
N ILE A 75 -6.34 2.09 -5.06
CA ILE A 75 -6.02 3.46 -5.51
C ILE A 75 -6.58 3.70 -6.91
N GLU A 76 -6.41 2.74 -7.81
CA GLU A 76 -6.94 2.86 -9.17
C GLU A 76 -8.47 3.02 -9.15
N ALA A 77 -9.13 2.28 -8.28
CA ALA A 77 -10.59 2.34 -8.17
C ALA A 77 -11.07 3.67 -7.56
N ALA A 78 -10.24 4.30 -6.73
CA ALA A 78 -10.59 5.55 -6.05
C ALA A 78 -10.29 6.80 -6.89
N GLN A 79 -9.55 6.66 -7.95
CA GLN A 79 -9.18 7.80 -8.82
C GLN A 79 -10.27 8.18 -9.83
#